data_a1949ca3b5327d292062e702754eddc9
#
_entry.id   a1949ca3b5327d292062e702754eddc9
#
_cell.length_a   1.000
_cell.length_b   1.000
_cell.length_c   1.000
_cell.angle_alpha   90.00
_cell.angle_beta   90.00
_cell.angle_gamma   90.00
#
_symmetry.space_group_name_H-M   'P 1'
#
loop_
_entity.id
_entity.type
_entity.pdbx_description
1 polymer ?
#
loop_
_entity_poly.entity_id
_entity_poly.type
_entity_poly.pdbx_seq_one_letter_code
_entity_poly.pdbx_strand_id
1 'polypeptide(L)'
;VQRLVGDVNQLLGDIDILVNDAGVIRVGPVELQTEEDFREMMDVHFWASLYTMKAVLPQMKRRGSGRIANIASIGGKIAVPHLAAYCASKFALVGLSTAMRAELIKDGIYVTTVCPGLMRTGSHINAEFKGLREKEYTLFSLMDGSYLTSVSAEHAAKSIAKAIVRGDAELVISPQAKIAAKFYGAFPELTADILGMVDGMLPGATGHTTAAKGLESQSALAPSILTANIDAASERNNELKPGQTIS
;
A
#
# COMPACT_ATOMS: atom_id res chain seq x y z
N VAL A 1 -6.73 10.66 16.51
CA VAL A 1 -6.04 11.53 15.54
C VAL A 1 -5.93 12.96 16.07
N GLN A 2 -7.02 13.64 16.42
CA GLN A 2 -6.97 15.05 16.90
C GLN A 2 -6.05 15.24 18.11
N ARG A 3 -6.12 14.32 19.10
CA ARG A 3 -5.20 14.34 20.25
C ARG A 3 -3.74 14.21 19.81
N LEU A 4 -3.43 13.25 18.92
CA LEU A 4 -2.08 13.07 18.40
C LEU A 4 -1.53 14.34 17.73
N VAL A 5 -2.33 14.97 16.87
CA VAL A 5 -1.93 16.22 16.19
C VAL A 5 -1.76 17.35 17.21
N GLY A 6 -2.64 17.42 18.22
CA GLY A 6 -2.50 18.38 19.33
C GLY A 6 -1.21 18.19 20.13
N ASP A 7 -0.88 16.94 20.48
CA ASP A 7 0.35 16.62 21.21
C ASP A 7 1.61 16.98 20.39
N VAL A 8 1.61 16.68 19.08
CA VAL A 8 2.71 17.06 18.17
C VAL A 8 2.85 18.58 18.10
N ASN A 9 1.75 19.31 17.94
CA ASN A 9 1.77 20.77 17.87
C ASN A 9 2.29 21.42 19.18
N GLN A 10 1.99 20.84 20.32
CA GLN A 10 2.50 21.34 21.61
C GLN A 10 4.00 21.08 21.78
N LEU A 11 4.50 19.94 21.29
CA LEU A 11 5.87 19.53 21.51
C LEU A 11 6.82 20.07 20.45
N LEU A 12 6.38 20.13 19.19
CA LEU A 12 7.23 20.38 18.02
C LEU A 12 6.79 21.56 17.15
N GLY A 13 5.63 22.16 17.44
CA GLY A 13 5.05 23.22 16.62
C GLY A 13 4.17 22.70 15.49
N ASP A 14 3.81 23.60 14.58
CA ASP A 14 2.91 23.32 13.46
C ASP A 14 3.51 22.29 12.48
N ILE A 15 2.69 21.37 12.01
CA ILE A 15 3.08 20.30 11.09
C ILE A 15 3.20 20.86 9.67
N ASP A 16 4.39 20.77 9.09
CA ASP A 16 4.68 21.19 7.72
C ASP A 16 4.39 20.11 6.68
N ILE A 17 4.67 18.85 7.04
CA ILE A 17 4.54 17.69 6.16
C ILE A 17 3.78 16.59 6.89
N LEU A 18 2.70 16.10 6.28
CA LEU A 18 1.98 14.92 6.71
C LEU A 18 2.23 13.77 5.72
N VAL A 19 2.64 12.62 6.22
CA VAL A 19 2.75 11.38 5.42
C VAL A 19 1.81 10.33 6.00
N ASN A 20 0.78 9.97 5.26
CA ASN A 20 -0.11 8.86 5.57
C ASN A 20 0.44 7.59 4.93
N ASP A 21 1.17 6.79 5.71
CA ASP A 21 1.86 5.58 5.27
C ASP A 21 1.27 4.29 5.88
N ALA A 22 0.59 4.40 7.01
CA ALA A 22 0.00 3.24 7.68
C ALA A 22 -0.90 2.45 6.73
N GLY A 23 -0.73 1.14 6.71
CA GLY A 23 -1.47 0.26 5.83
C GLY A 23 -1.40 -1.19 6.26
N VAL A 24 -2.37 -1.97 5.79
CA VAL A 24 -2.45 -3.41 5.97
C VAL A 24 -2.73 -4.06 4.62
N ILE A 25 -2.33 -5.31 4.46
CA ILE A 25 -2.56 -6.07 3.24
C ILE A 25 -3.24 -7.38 3.64
N ARG A 26 -4.37 -7.70 2.97
CA ARG A 26 -5.03 -9.00 3.10
C ARG A 26 -5.21 -9.61 1.73
N VAL A 27 -4.67 -10.82 1.57
CA VAL A 27 -4.61 -11.58 0.33
C VAL A 27 -5.51 -12.79 0.46
N GLY A 28 -6.27 -13.08 -0.59
CA GLY A 28 -7.09 -14.28 -0.70
C GLY A 28 -8.29 -14.07 -1.61
N PRO A 29 -8.90 -15.17 -2.09
CA PRO A 29 -10.08 -15.14 -2.95
C PRO A 29 -11.20 -14.29 -2.37
N VAL A 30 -11.94 -13.58 -3.21
CA VAL A 30 -13.01 -12.68 -2.79
C VAL A 30 -14.12 -13.39 -2.00
N GLU A 31 -14.38 -14.66 -2.30
CA GLU A 31 -15.37 -15.49 -1.60
C GLU A 31 -15.03 -15.73 -0.12
N LEU A 32 -13.74 -15.59 0.23
CA LEU A 32 -13.27 -15.75 1.61
C LEU A 32 -13.06 -14.40 2.32
N GLN A 33 -13.20 -13.28 1.61
CA GLN A 33 -13.15 -11.95 2.20
C GLN A 33 -14.51 -11.57 2.77
N THR A 34 -14.54 -11.18 4.03
CA THR A 34 -15.76 -10.79 4.75
C THR A 34 -16.00 -9.29 4.65
N GLU A 35 -17.21 -8.83 4.95
CA GLU A 35 -17.48 -7.38 5.05
C GLU A 35 -16.56 -6.68 6.04
N GLU A 36 -16.16 -7.36 7.12
CA GLU A 36 -15.24 -6.81 8.11
C GLU A 36 -13.86 -6.57 7.52
N ASP A 37 -13.38 -7.45 6.62
CA ASP A 37 -12.13 -7.25 5.89
C ASP A 37 -12.16 -5.95 5.08
N PHE A 38 -13.28 -5.69 4.40
CA PHE A 38 -13.47 -4.44 3.64
C PHE A 38 -13.54 -3.21 4.56
N ARG A 39 -14.24 -3.30 5.70
CA ARG A 39 -14.31 -2.22 6.68
C ARG A 39 -12.94 -1.88 7.24
N GLU A 40 -12.21 -2.87 7.70
CA GLU A 40 -10.86 -2.69 8.24
C GLU A 40 -9.91 -2.04 7.23
N MET A 41 -9.91 -2.52 5.97
CA MET A 41 -9.11 -1.90 4.92
C MET A 41 -9.50 -0.44 4.69
N MET A 42 -10.80 -0.13 4.67
CA MET A 42 -11.30 1.25 4.55
C MET A 42 -10.92 2.10 5.75
N ASP A 43 -11.02 1.58 6.96
CA ASP A 43 -10.68 2.32 8.18
C ASP A 43 -9.21 2.72 8.21
N VAL A 44 -8.32 1.80 7.87
CA VAL A 44 -6.88 2.04 7.89
C VAL A 44 -6.44 2.92 6.72
N HIS A 45 -6.89 2.66 5.49
CA HIS A 45 -6.37 3.36 4.32
C HIS A 45 -7.08 4.69 4.04
N PHE A 46 -8.41 4.69 4.09
CA PHE A 46 -9.22 5.84 3.72
C PHE A 46 -9.54 6.74 4.92
N TRP A 47 -10.22 6.20 5.94
CA TRP A 47 -10.71 7.01 7.06
C TRP A 47 -9.58 7.58 7.90
N ALA A 48 -8.54 6.80 8.21
CA ALA A 48 -7.40 7.30 8.96
C ALA A 48 -6.70 8.44 8.21
N SER A 49 -6.49 8.29 6.89
CA SER A 49 -5.90 9.34 6.05
C SER A 49 -6.78 10.59 5.97
N LEU A 50 -8.09 10.43 5.86
CA LEU A 50 -9.03 11.56 5.88
C LEU A 50 -8.95 12.31 7.22
N TYR A 51 -8.96 11.58 8.34
CA TYR A 51 -8.93 12.19 9.67
C TYR A 51 -7.63 12.94 9.94
N THR A 52 -6.48 12.38 9.57
CA THR A 52 -5.18 13.06 9.73
C THR A 52 -5.10 14.30 8.86
N MET A 53 -5.49 14.22 7.59
CA MET A 53 -5.57 15.40 6.72
C MET A 53 -6.46 16.48 7.30
N LYS A 54 -7.69 16.17 7.72
CA LYS A 54 -8.61 17.14 8.32
C LYS A 54 -8.05 17.77 9.59
N ALA A 55 -7.26 17.04 10.36
CA ALA A 55 -6.67 17.56 11.60
C ALA A 55 -5.52 18.56 11.34
N VAL A 56 -4.73 18.39 10.27
CA VAL A 56 -3.62 19.30 9.95
C VAL A 56 -4.03 20.48 9.05
N LEU A 57 -5.12 20.36 8.29
CA LEU A 57 -5.56 21.38 7.34
C LEU A 57 -5.74 22.80 7.94
N PRO A 58 -6.33 22.98 9.14
CA PRO A 58 -6.53 24.32 9.69
C PRO A 58 -5.22 25.10 9.85
N GLN A 59 -4.15 24.46 10.35
CA GLN A 59 -2.85 25.09 10.52
C GLN A 59 -2.14 25.35 9.16
N MET A 60 -2.22 24.40 8.23
CA MET A 60 -1.65 24.58 6.89
C MET A 60 -2.33 25.72 6.12
N LYS A 61 -3.67 25.82 6.20
CA LYS A 61 -4.43 26.92 5.58
C LYS A 61 -4.09 28.28 6.18
N ARG A 62 -3.98 28.40 7.51
CA ARG A 62 -3.57 29.67 8.15
C ARG A 62 -2.20 30.14 7.69
N ARG A 63 -1.28 29.20 7.47
CA ARG A 63 0.09 29.49 7.01
C ARG A 63 0.19 29.69 5.50
N GLY A 64 -0.79 29.25 4.71
CA GLY A 64 -0.77 29.27 3.24
C GLY A 64 0.26 28.31 2.65
N SER A 65 0.64 27.27 3.38
CA SER A 65 1.60 26.27 2.91
C SER A 65 1.45 24.94 3.63
N GLY A 66 1.71 23.84 2.93
CA GLY A 66 1.70 22.48 3.49
C GLY A 66 2.02 21.42 2.45
N ARG A 67 2.47 20.27 2.92
CA ARG A 67 2.71 19.08 2.09
C ARG A 67 2.00 17.89 2.71
N ILE A 68 1.25 17.17 1.91
CA ILE A 68 0.57 15.94 2.32
C ILE A 68 0.93 14.84 1.31
N ALA A 69 1.37 13.70 1.79
CA ALA A 69 1.58 12.52 0.97
C ALA A 69 0.69 11.39 1.46
N ASN A 70 -0.08 10.81 0.56
CA ASN A 70 -0.86 9.61 0.84
C ASN A 70 -0.24 8.42 0.11
N ILE A 71 0.23 7.43 0.87
CA ILE A 71 0.84 6.22 0.33
C ILE A 71 -0.27 5.24 -0.03
N ALA A 72 -0.71 5.33 -1.28
CA ALA A 72 -1.68 4.42 -1.86
C ALA A 72 -1.01 3.11 -2.33
N SER A 73 -1.21 2.72 -3.58
CA SER A 73 -0.62 1.53 -4.21
C SER A 73 -0.94 1.55 -5.71
N ILE A 74 -0.23 0.74 -6.49
CA ILE A 74 -0.70 0.35 -7.82
C ILE A 74 -2.07 -0.32 -7.76
N GLY A 75 -2.39 -1.03 -6.66
CA GLY A 75 -3.71 -1.55 -6.36
C GLY A 75 -4.81 -0.49 -6.17
N GLY A 76 -4.47 0.80 -6.11
CA GLY A 76 -5.40 1.94 -6.21
C GLY A 76 -5.55 2.49 -7.63
N LYS A 77 -4.88 1.90 -8.60
CA LYS A 77 -4.96 2.24 -10.04
C LYS A 77 -5.46 1.08 -10.88
N ILE A 78 -5.17 -0.15 -10.47
CA ILE A 78 -5.57 -1.38 -11.16
C ILE A 78 -6.06 -2.33 -10.08
N ALA A 79 -7.23 -2.95 -10.29
CA ALA A 79 -7.67 -4.04 -9.42
C ALA A 79 -6.77 -5.27 -9.63
N VAL A 80 -6.38 -5.91 -8.54
CA VAL A 80 -5.55 -7.12 -8.56
C VAL A 80 -6.39 -8.25 -7.97
N PRO A 81 -6.53 -9.41 -8.63
CA PRO A 81 -7.20 -10.56 -8.08
C PRO A 81 -6.64 -10.94 -6.70
N HIS A 82 -7.46 -11.52 -5.84
CA HIS A 82 -7.16 -11.87 -4.45
C HIS A 82 -6.88 -10.69 -3.51
N LEU A 83 -7.00 -9.44 -4.00
CA LEU A 83 -6.79 -8.21 -3.24
C LEU A 83 -8.02 -7.29 -3.26
N ALA A 84 -9.25 -7.82 -3.34
CA ALA A 84 -10.45 -7.02 -3.57
C ALA A 84 -10.65 -5.91 -2.52
N ALA A 85 -10.64 -6.25 -1.22
CA ALA A 85 -10.81 -5.27 -0.14
C ALA A 85 -9.66 -4.24 -0.10
N TYR A 86 -8.43 -4.70 -0.30
CA TYR A 86 -7.26 -3.84 -0.39
C TYR A 86 -7.37 -2.86 -1.56
N CYS A 87 -7.63 -3.35 -2.76
CA CYS A 87 -7.78 -2.52 -3.95
C CYS A 87 -8.90 -1.49 -3.78
N ALA A 88 -10.08 -1.90 -3.31
CA ALA A 88 -11.20 -0.99 -3.07
C ALA A 88 -10.80 0.19 -2.17
N SER A 89 -10.11 -0.09 -1.05
CA SER A 89 -9.66 0.94 -0.11
C SER A 89 -8.56 1.84 -0.69
N LYS A 90 -7.63 1.29 -1.48
CA LYS A 90 -6.57 2.06 -2.13
C LYS A 90 -7.09 2.91 -3.29
N PHE A 91 -8.10 2.45 -4.05
CA PHE A 91 -8.82 3.30 -5.02
C PHE A 91 -9.53 4.46 -4.32
N ALA A 92 -10.20 4.20 -3.20
CA ALA A 92 -10.84 5.25 -2.40
C ALA A 92 -9.82 6.30 -1.93
N LEU A 93 -8.63 5.87 -1.45
CA LEU A 93 -7.56 6.78 -1.05
C LEU A 93 -7.01 7.60 -2.22
N VAL A 94 -6.84 7.00 -3.40
CA VAL A 94 -6.42 7.72 -4.62
C VAL A 94 -7.45 8.78 -5.00
N GLY A 95 -8.74 8.43 -5.01
CA GLY A 95 -9.82 9.38 -5.29
C GLY A 95 -9.85 10.54 -4.30
N LEU A 96 -9.78 10.26 -3.00
CA LEU A 96 -9.70 11.26 -1.95
C LEU A 96 -8.49 12.19 -2.13
N SER A 97 -7.32 11.60 -2.34
CA SER A 97 -6.05 12.32 -2.50
C SER A 97 -6.09 13.29 -3.68
N THR A 98 -6.61 12.84 -4.81
CA THR A 98 -6.75 13.63 -6.04
C THR A 98 -7.74 14.78 -5.86
N ALA A 99 -8.90 14.51 -5.25
CA ALA A 99 -9.92 15.54 -4.97
C ALA A 99 -9.38 16.61 -4.00
N MET A 100 -8.75 16.18 -2.89
CA MET A 100 -8.16 17.10 -1.91
C MET A 100 -7.08 17.99 -2.55
N ARG A 101 -6.25 17.43 -3.46
CA ARG A 101 -5.28 18.24 -4.17
C ARG A 101 -5.93 19.34 -5.00
N ALA A 102 -6.95 18.99 -5.77
CA ALA A 102 -7.64 19.95 -6.65
C ALA A 102 -8.22 21.14 -5.85
N GLU A 103 -8.72 20.88 -4.64
CA GLU A 103 -9.30 21.91 -3.79
C GLU A 103 -8.26 22.74 -3.02
N LEU A 104 -7.15 22.13 -2.60
CA LEU A 104 -6.20 22.73 -1.65
C LEU A 104 -5.02 23.44 -2.30
N ILE A 105 -4.77 23.21 -3.58
CA ILE A 105 -3.65 23.84 -4.28
C ILE A 105 -3.72 25.39 -4.28
N LYS A 106 -4.91 25.94 -4.31
CA LYS A 106 -5.17 27.39 -4.18
C LYS A 106 -4.72 27.96 -2.82
N ASP A 107 -4.70 27.12 -1.80
CA ASP A 107 -4.29 27.47 -0.43
C ASP A 107 -2.78 27.21 -0.22
N GLY A 108 -2.01 26.91 -1.27
CA GLY A 108 -0.58 26.60 -1.17
C GLY A 108 -0.29 25.23 -0.56
N ILE A 109 -1.30 24.35 -0.46
CA ILE A 109 -1.17 23.01 0.12
C ILE A 109 -1.14 21.98 -1.03
N TYR A 110 -0.06 21.21 -1.08
CA TYR A 110 0.15 20.21 -2.13
C TYR A 110 -0.09 18.81 -1.57
N VAL A 111 -1.04 18.09 -2.16
CA VAL A 111 -1.30 16.68 -1.86
C VAL A 111 -0.66 15.82 -2.94
N THR A 112 0.22 14.92 -2.55
CA THR A 112 0.91 13.96 -3.41
C THR A 112 0.30 12.57 -3.23
N THR A 113 -0.23 12.01 -4.30
CA THR A 113 -0.70 10.61 -4.33
C THR A 113 0.45 9.71 -4.73
N VAL A 114 0.90 8.84 -3.83
CA VAL A 114 1.99 7.90 -4.10
C VAL A 114 1.39 6.53 -4.40
N CYS A 115 1.70 5.98 -5.57
CA CYS A 115 1.23 4.67 -6.02
C CYS A 115 2.43 3.74 -6.27
N PRO A 116 3.00 3.11 -5.24
CA PRO A 116 4.07 2.13 -5.43
C PRO A 116 3.55 0.90 -6.18
N GLY A 117 4.41 0.33 -7.03
CA GLY A 117 4.33 -1.07 -7.43
C GLY A 117 4.86 -1.97 -6.31
N LEU A 118 5.31 -3.16 -6.67
CA LEU A 118 5.94 -4.08 -5.72
C LEU A 118 7.24 -3.50 -5.16
N MET A 119 7.47 -3.67 -3.87
CA MET A 119 8.65 -3.14 -3.18
C MET A 119 9.26 -4.19 -2.25
N ARG A 120 10.57 -4.34 -2.31
CA ARG A 120 11.30 -5.17 -1.35
C ARG A 120 11.43 -4.46 0.00
N THR A 121 10.33 -4.42 0.73
CA THR A 121 10.27 -3.87 2.08
C THR A 121 10.45 -4.94 3.15
N GLY A 122 10.04 -6.16 2.86
CA GLY A 122 9.91 -7.24 3.82
C GLY A 122 8.52 -7.33 4.46
N SER A 123 7.59 -6.47 4.07
CA SER A 123 6.24 -6.42 4.67
C SER A 123 5.38 -7.66 4.39
N HIS A 124 5.79 -8.56 3.48
CA HIS A 124 5.09 -9.81 3.18
C HIS A 124 4.88 -10.69 4.42
N ILE A 125 5.80 -10.65 5.40
CA ILE A 125 5.66 -11.39 6.66
C ILE A 125 4.53 -10.88 7.55
N ASN A 126 4.16 -9.60 7.40
CA ASN A 126 3.09 -8.94 8.15
C ASN A 126 1.77 -8.88 7.36
N ALA A 127 1.78 -9.14 6.06
CA ALA A 127 0.57 -9.32 5.27
C ALA A 127 -0.25 -10.51 5.78
N GLU A 128 -1.55 -10.48 5.61
CA GLU A 128 -2.48 -11.51 6.06
C GLU A 128 -3.01 -12.31 4.87
N PHE A 129 -3.11 -13.60 5.05
CA PHE A 129 -3.47 -14.55 4.00
C PHE A 129 -4.68 -15.38 4.40
N LYS A 130 -5.64 -15.56 3.47
CA LYS A 130 -6.80 -16.45 3.56
C LYS A 130 -6.75 -17.51 2.46
N GLY A 131 -7.57 -18.54 2.58
CA GLY A 131 -7.62 -19.62 1.61
C GLY A 131 -6.46 -20.59 1.74
N LEU A 132 -5.80 -20.90 0.65
CA LEU A 132 -4.58 -21.72 0.62
C LEU A 132 -3.36 -20.84 0.98
N ARG A 133 -3.28 -20.45 2.25
CA ARG A 133 -2.36 -19.44 2.80
C ARG A 133 -0.91 -19.61 2.36
N GLU A 134 -0.40 -20.84 2.41
CA GLU A 134 0.98 -21.16 2.01
C GLU A 134 1.24 -20.87 0.53
N LYS A 135 0.26 -21.12 -0.34
CA LYS A 135 0.37 -20.83 -1.78
C LYS A 135 0.27 -19.34 -2.06
N GLU A 136 -0.69 -18.66 -1.41
CA GLU A 136 -0.85 -17.21 -1.51
C GLU A 136 0.41 -16.48 -1.04
N TYR A 137 0.93 -16.86 0.13
CA TYR A 137 2.17 -16.31 0.68
C TYR A 137 3.36 -16.54 -0.26
N THR A 138 3.48 -17.75 -0.80
CA THR A 138 4.56 -18.09 -1.73
C THR A 138 4.54 -17.22 -2.97
N LEU A 139 3.38 -17.12 -3.63
CA LEU A 139 3.21 -16.27 -4.82
C LEU A 139 3.52 -14.81 -4.53
N PHE A 140 2.97 -14.28 -3.43
CA PHE A 140 3.18 -12.91 -3.01
C PHE A 140 4.67 -12.64 -2.74
N SER A 141 5.34 -13.52 -1.99
CA SER A 141 6.75 -13.39 -1.65
C SER A 141 7.67 -13.48 -2.87
N LEU A 142 7.39 -14.37 -3.83
CA LEU A 142 8.15 -14.49 -5.07
C LEU A 142 8.02 -13.24 -5.94
N MET A 143 6.82 -12.66 -6.03
CA MET A 143 6.60 -11.44 -6.80
C MET A 143 7.29 -10.24 -6.18
N ASP A 144 7.19 -10.07 -4.86
CA ASP A 144 7.83 -8.97 -4.12
C ASP A 144 9.36 -9.12 -4.06
N GLY A 145 9.87 -10.34 -3.97
CA GLY A 145 11.31 -10.63 -3.92
C GLY A 145 12.05 -10.44 -5.24
N SER A 146 11.35 -10.48 -6.37
CA SER A 146 11.96 -10.41 -7.69
C SER A 146 12.48 -9.01 -8.03
N TYR A 147 13.74 -8.89 -8.44
CA TYR A 147 14.32 -7.64 -8.95
C TYR A 147 13.69 -7.14 -10.25
N LEU A 148 13.05 -8.03 -11.01
CA LEU A 148 12.38 -7.67 -12.27
C LEU A 148 11.05 -6.97 -12.04
N THR A 149 10.38 -7.26 -10.92
CA THR A 149 9.02 -6.76 -10.63
C THR A 149 8.99 -5.69 -9.56
N SER A 150 10.00 -5.63 -8.67
CA SER A 150 9.99 -4.79 -7.48
C SER A 150 11.18 -3.84 -7.39
N VAL A 151 11.03 -2.78 -6.59
CA VAL A 151 12.07 -1.79 -6.29
C VAL A 151 12.50 -1.90 -4.82
N SER A 152 13.69 -1.37 -4.48
CA SER A 152 14.13 -1.33 -3.08
C SER A 152 13.36 -0.28 -2.27
N ALA A 153 13.21 -0.52 -0.97
CA ALA A 153 12.60 0.42 -0.03
C ALA A 153 13.31 1.78 -0.03
N GLU A 154 14.64 1.79 -0.08
CA GLU A 154 15.44 3.02 -0.09
C GLU A 154 15.22 3.84 -1.36
N HIS A 155 15.13 3.18 -2.52
CA HIS A 155 14.81 3.88 -3.77
C HIS A 155 13.41 4.49 -3.73
N ALA A 156 12.44 3.74 -3.23
CA ALA A 156 11.07 4.22 -3.06
C ALA A 156 11.03 5.42 -2.12
N ALA A 157 11.62 5.33 -0.93
CA ALA A 157 11.65 6.41 0.06
C ALA A 157 12.30 7.69 -0.49
N LYS A 158 13.44 7.58 -1.18
CA LYS A 158 14.10 8.73 -1.83
C LYS A 158 13.21 9.37 -2.91
N SER A 159 12.51 8.56 -3.67
CA SER A 159 11.60 9.05 -4.72
C SER A 159 10.38 9.75 -4.12
N ILE A 160 9.82 9.20 -3.04
CA ILE A 160 8.71 9.78 -2.29
C ILE A 160 9.11 11.13 -1.69
N ALA A 161 10.24 11.19 -0.98
CA ALA A 161 10.73 12.43 -0.38
C ALA A 161 10.91 13.53 -1.44
N LYS A 162 11.49 13.21 -2.60
CA LYS A 162 11.64 14.17 -3.72
C LYS A 162 10.28 14.66 -4.24
N ALA A 163 9.31 13.76 -4.41
CA ALA A 163 7.98 14.11 -4.90
C ALA A 163 7.24 15.03 -3.90
N ILE A 164 7.35 14.76 -2.60
CA ILE A 164 6.78 15.61 -1.53
C ILE A 164 7.37 17.02 -1.59
N VAL A 165 8.70 17.14 -1.65
CA VAL A 165 9.38 18.43 -1.69
C VAL A 165 8.96 19.23 -2.92
N ARG A 166 8.91 18.60 -4.10
CA ARG A 166 8.47 19.25 -5.35
C ARG A 166 6.96 19.56 -5.38
N GLY A 167 6.17 18.92 -4.53
CA GLY A 167 4.71 19.02 -4.57
C GLY A 167 4.09 18.33 -5.78
N ASP A 168 4.66 17.21 -6.22
CA ASP A 168 4.16 16.43 -7.36
C ASP A 168 2.72 15.97 -7.11
N ALA A 169 1.89 15.95 -8.14
CA ALA A 169 0.51 15.52 -8.00
C ALA A 169 0.40 14.01 -7.73
N GLU A 170 1.19 13.26 -8.47
CA GLU A 170 1.19 11.79 -8.43
C GLU A 170 2.61 11.26 -8.62
N LEU A 171 2.93 10.21 -7.88
CA LEU A 171 4.14 9.44 -8.04
C LEU A 171 3.79 7.96 -8.17
N VAL A 172 3.89 7.41 -9.37
CA VAL A 172 3.86 5.94 -9.58
C VAL A 172 5.29 5.44 -9.54
N ILE A 173 5.61 4.54 -8.61
CA ILE A 173 6.96 4.00 -8.43
C ILE A 173 7.07 2.69 -9.22
N SER A 174 8.15 2.51 -9.91
CA SER A 174 8.55 1.49 -10.86
C SER A 174 8.03 1.71 -12.29
N PRO A 175 8.86 1.39 -13.29
CA PRO A 175 8.46 1.47 -14.70
C PRO A 175 7.28 0.54 -15.03
N GLN A 176 7.28 -0.66 -14.46
CA GLN A 176 6.24 -1.68 -14.69
C GLN A 176 4.88 -1.18 -14.20
N ALA A 177 4.83 -0.62 -12.98
CA ALA A 177 3.59 -0.04 -12.44
C ALA A 177 3.09 1.14 -13.29
N LYS A 178 4.01 1.99 -13.79
CA LYS A 178 3.64 3.10 -14.70
C LYS A 178 3.02 2.61 -16.00
N ILE A 179 3.62 1.59 -16.61
CA ILE A 179 3.11 1.00 -17.86
C ILE A 179 1.75 0.36 -17.60
N ALA A 180 1.62 -0.45 -16.55
CA ALA A 180 0.38 -1.11 -16.19
C ALA A 180 -0.76 -0.13 -15.91
N ALA A 181 -0.52 0.95 -15.12
CA ALA A 181 -1.50 1.97 -14.85
C ALA A 181 -1.97 2.70 -16.12
N LYS A 182 -1.04 3.04 -17.02
CA LYS A 182 -1.37 3.67 -18.30
C LYS A 182 -2.12 2.73 -19.23
N PHE A 183 -1.73 1.46 -19.28
CA PHE A 183 -2.39 0.44 -20.07
C PHE A 183 -3.84 0.23 -19.62
N TYR A 184 -4.06 0.09 -18.31
CA TYR A 184 -5.41 0.02 -17.74
C TYR A 184 -6.26 1.25 -18.09
N GLY A 185 -5.68 2.45 -17.98
CA GLY A 185 -6.40 3.69 -18.33
C GLY A 185 -6.79 3.80 -19.80
N ALA A 186 -5.99 3.19 -20.70
CA ALA A 186 -6.26 3.18 -22.14
C ALA A 186 -7.16 2.00 -22.58
N PHE A 187 -7.02 0.85 -21.94
CA PHE A 187 -7.65 -0.42 -22.34
C PHE A 187 -8.27 -1.14 -21.12
N PRO A 188 -9.29 -0.55 -20.46
CA PRO A 188 -9.84 -1.12 -19.23
C PRO A 188 -10.49 -2.50 -19.41
N GLU A 189 -11.23 -2.71 -20.50
CA GLU A 189 -11.89 -3.99 -20.80
C GLU A 189 -10.85 -5.09 -21.05
N LEU A 190 -9.87 -4.82 -21.92
CA LEU A 190 -8.80 -5.78 -22.19
C LEU A 190 -8.01 -6.13 -20.93
N THR A 191 -7.78 -5.15 -20.06
CA THR A 191 -7.10 -5.41 -18.76
C THR A 191 -7.96 -6.28 -17.86
N ALA A 192 -9.28 -6.06 -17.82
CA ALA A 192 -10.20 -6.90 -17.03
C ALA A 192 -10.15 -8.36 -17.52
N ASP A 193 -10.16 -8.58 -18.82
CA ASP A 193 -10.06 -9.93 -19.41
C ASP A 193 -8.73 -10.60 -19.06
N ILE A 194 -7.61 -9.87 -19.16
CA ILE A 194 -6.29 -10.36 -18.76
C ILE A 194 -6.27 -10.72 -17.27
N LEU A 195 -6.82 -9.87 -16.41
CA LEU A 195 -6.86 -10.14 -14.97
C LEU A 195 -7.74 -11.32 -14.62
N GLY A 196 -8.85 -11.53 -15.34
CA GLY A 196 -9.67 -12.74 -15.21
C GLY A 196 -8.90 -14.03 -15.60
N MET A 197 -8.07 -13.97 -16.64
CA MET A 197 -7.19 -15.09 -16.99
C MET A 197 -6.12 -15.33 -15.91
N VAL A 198 -5.57 -14.27 -15.33
CA VAL A 198 -4.60 -14.38 -14.23
C VAL A 198 -5.25 -14.99 -12.99
N ASP A 199 -6.48 -14.58 -12.66
CA ASP A 199 -7.24 -15.14 -11.54
C ASP A 199 -7.42 -16.66 -11.66
N GLY A 200 -7.71 -17.14 -12.86
CA GLY A 200 -7.80 -18.59 -13.15
C GLY A 200 -6.50 -19.38 -12.90
N MET A 201 -5.36 -18.72 -12.73
CA MET A 201 -4.06 -19.33 -12.40
C MET A 201 -3.73 -19.24 -10.91
N LEU A 202 -4.48 -18.47 -10.13
CA LEU A 202 -4.28 -18.29 -8.70
C LEU A 202 -4.88 -19.46 -7.89
N PRO A 203 -4.51 -19.61 -6.61
CA PRO A 203 -5.07 -20.64 -5.74
C PRO A 203 -6.60 -20.48 -5.61
N GLY A 204 -7.35 -21.58 -5.75
CA GLY A 204 -8.82 -21.54 -5.66
C GLY A 204 -9.33 -21.15 -4.27
N ALA A 205 -10.64 -20.81 -4.21
CA ALA A 205 -11.34 -20.37 -3.00
C ALA A 205 -11.62 -21.51 -1.99
N THR A 206 -10.58 -22.24 -1.65
CA THR A 206 -10.61 -23.35 -0.66
C THR A 206 -9.63 -23.07 0.47
N GLY A 207 -9.77 -23.78 1.60
CA GLY A 207 -8.85 -23.66 2.72
C GLY A 207 -9.39 -22.79 3.85
N HIS A 208 -8.54 -21.97 4.44
CA HIS A 208 -8.84 -21.24 5.67
C HIS A 208 -9.66 -19.96 5.44
N THR A 209 -10.79 -19.84 6.11
CA THR A 209 -11.63 -18.62 6.10
C THR A 209 -11.06 -17.51 7.01
N THR A 210 -10.30 -17.88 8.05
CA THR A 210 -9.63 -16.93 8.94
C THR A 210 -8.31 -16.48 8.34
N ALA A 211 -7.94 -15.23 8.55
CA ALA A 211 -6.64 -14.70 8.13
C ALA A 211 -5.51 -15.16 9.05
N ALA A 212 -4.32 -15.36 8.49
CA ALA A 212 -3.07 -15.56 9.25
C ALA A 212 -1.97 -14.71 8.65
N LYS A 213 -1.00 -14.30 9.46
CA LYS A 213 0.13 -13.51 8.99
C LYS A 213 1.07 -14.35 8.11
N GLY A 214 1.85 -13.66 7.29
CA GLY A 214 2.82 -14.30 6.41
C GLY A 214 3.80 -15.21 7.15
N LEU A 215 4.28 -14.80 8.33
CA LEU A 215 5.10 -15.66 9.20
C LEU A 215 4.44 -16.99 9.57
N GLU A 216 3.12 -17.03 9.64
CA GLU A 216 2.33 -18.24 9.98
C GLU A 216 1.87 -18.99 8.71
N SER A 217 2.21 -18.45 7.52
CA SER A 217 1.78 -18.96 6.22
C SER A 217 2.96 -19.40 5.35
N GLN A 218 4.09 -19.66 5.95
CA GLN A 218 5.31 -20.10 5.26
C GLN A 218 5.13 -21.46 4.60
N SER A 219 5.89 -21.69 3.52
CA SER A 219 5.88 -22.94 2.74
C SER A 219 7.30 -23.44 2.51
N ALA A 220 7.45 -24.63 1.92
CA ALA A 220 8.76 -25.15 1.53
C ALA A 220 9.48 -24.31 0.45
N LEU A 221 8.78 -23.40 -0.22
CA LEU A 221 9.33 -22.54 -1.28
C LEU A 221 9.52 -21.07 -0.83
N ALA A 222 8.97 -20.68 0.32
CA ALA A 222 9.10 -19.35 0.90
C ALA A 222 9.00 -19.44 2.45
N PRO A 223 10.10 -19.19 3.19
CA PRO A 223 11.40 -18.66 2.72
C PRO A 223 12.25 -19.67 1.93
N SER A 224 13.07 -19.18 1.02
CA SER A 224 14.00 -19.99 0.23
C SER A 224 15.05 -19.07 -0.45
N ILE A 225 15.98 -19.65 -1.20
CA ILE A 225 16.92 -18.88 -2.04
C ILE A 225 16.19 -17.90 -2.98
N LEU A 226 14.98 -18.24 -3.43
CA LEU A 226 14.18 -17.41 -4.33
C LEU A 226 13.58 -16.19 -3.63
N THR A 227 13.36 -16.26 -2.32
CA THR A 227 12.80 -15.17 -1.50
C THR A 227 13.85 -14.47 -0.63
N ALA A 228 15.10 -14.93 -0.65
CA ALA A 228 16.18 -14.44 0.22
C ALA A 228 16.33 -12.90 0.23
N ASN A 229 16.06 -12.24 -0.90
CA ASN A 229 16.14 -10.78 -1.01
C ASN A 229 15.08 -10.05 -0.21
N ILE A 230 13.85 -10.57 -0.17
CA ILE A 230 12.76 -9.95 0.58
C ILE A 230 12.83 -10.36 2.06
N ASP A 231 13.32 -11.56 2.34
CA ASP A 231 13.54 -12.04 3.71
C ASP A 231 14.62 -11.19 4.40
N ALA A 232 15.75 -10.94 3.73
CA ALA A 232 16.78 -10.01 4.20
C ALA A 232 16.28 -8.55 4.32
N ALA A 233 15.32 -8.15 3.50
CA ALA A 233 14.69 -6.83 3.63
C ALA A 233 13.83 -6.74 4.90
N SER A 234 13.18 -7.82 5.32
CA SER A 234 12.38 -7.86 6.56
C SER A 234 13.23 -7.57 7.80
N GLU A 235 14.43 -8.13 7.85
CA GLU A 235 15.40 -7.85 8.92
C GLU A 235 15.90 -6.40 8.87
N ARG A 236 16.36 -5.96 7.71
CA ARG A 236 16.93 -4.62 7.51
C ARG A 236 15.93 -3.50 7.80
N ASN A 237 14.66 -3.69 7.49
CA ASN A 237 13.62 -2.68 7.60
C ASN A 237 12.78 -2.80 8.89
N ASN A 238 13.23 -3.59 9.87
CA ASN A 238 12.58 -3.78 11.18
C ASN A 238 11.13 -4.32 11.09
N GLU A 239 10.85 -5.18 10.10
CA GLU A 239 9.54 -5.82 9.96
C GLU A 239 9.36 -6.97 10.96
N LEU A 240 10.47 -7.55 11.47
CA LEU A 240 10.47 -8.57 12.50
C LEU A 240 10.40 -7.94 13.90
N LYS A 241 9.53 -8.49 14.74
CA LYS A 241 9.52 -8.14 16.16
C LYS A 241 10.71 -8.78 16.89
N PRO A 242 11.16 -8.22 18.03
CA PRO A 242 12.21 -8.84 18.82
C PRO A 242 11.91 -10.32 19.13
N GLY A 243 12.83 -11.21 18.77
CA GLY A 243 12.69 -12.65 18.96
C GLY A 243 11.97 -13.41 17.83
N GLN A 244 11.51 -12.73 16.78
CA GLN A 244 10.99 -13.38 15.58
C GLN A 244 12.11 -13.65 14.59
N THR A 245 12.05 -14.80 13.93
CA THR A 245 12.95 -15.19 12.83
C THR A 245 12.13 -15.71 11.66
N ILE A 246 12.63 -15.53 10.46
CA ILE A 246 12.13 -16.19 9.26
C ILE A 246 12.83 -17.56 9.23
N SER A 247 12.07 -18.64 9.33
CA SER A 247 12.59 -20.00 9.43
C SER A 247 12.66 -20.71 8.08
#